data_867a855ae7887dff099864191366453c
#
_entry.id   867a855ae7887dff099864191366453c
#
_cell.length_a   1.000
_cell.length_b   1.000
_cell.length_c   1.000
_cell.angle_alpha   90.00
_cell.angle_beta   90.00
_cell.angle_gamma   90.00
#
_symmetry.space_group_name_H-M   'P 1'
#
loop_
_entity.id
_entity.type
_entity.pdbx_description
1 polymer ?
#
loop_
_entity_poly.entity_id
_entity_poly.type
_entity_poly.pdbx_seq_one_letter_code
_entity_poly.pdbx_strand_id
1 'polypeptide(L)'
;MKKILLAIFTILLMVSCNKTTVVSVEEFATKAGDLVDQTVIVEGVAKHICSNSGRKLFLSTPGKEQLVTVFTGEGMEPFDRTTTGKTYKVTGKVAITVTIDEAYLNEWEQEVRESGLKEGTHICETEQQAAGIDLKENLDENPQMQQIKAYREKIAQNGGKPIVQYHVECSEYEIIN
;
A
#
# COMPACT_ATOMS: atom_id res chain seq x y z
N MET A 1 -57.17 -20.73 -28.72
CA MET A 1 -56.92 -20.53 -27.30
C MET A 1 -55.38 -20.49 -27.12
N LYS A 2 -54.78 -19.27 -27.17
CA LYS A 2 -53.33 -19.06 -27.05
C LYS A 2 -53.00 -18.85 -25.60
N LYS A 3 -52.23 -19.78 -25.00
CA LYS A 3 -51.70 -19.65 -23.64
C LYS A 3 -50.46 -18.78 -23.72
N ILE A 4 -50.56 -17.56 -23.20
CA ILE A 4 -49.42 -16.65 -23.03
C ILE A 4 -48.70 -17.07 -21.74
N LEU A 5 -47.52 -17.62 -21.89
CA LEU A 5 -46.60 -17.90 -20.76
C LEU A 5 -45.85 -16.59 -20.43
N LEU A 6 -46.23 -15.96 -19.32
CA LEU A 6 -45.55 -14.79 -18.80
C LEU A 6 -44.30 -15.27 -18.03
N ALA A 7 -43.11 -15.22 -18.64
CA ALA A 7 -41.86 -15.47 -17.96
C ALA A 7 -41.50 -14.24 -17.15
N ILE A 8 -41.72 -14.30 -15.85
CA ILE A 8 -41.24 -13.28 -14.89
C ILE A 8 -39.71 -13.49 -14.71
N PHE A 9 -38.95 -12.65 -15.39
CA PHE A 9 -37.48 -12.59 -15.20
C PHE A 9 -37.19 -11.80 -13.93
N THR A 10 -37.01 -12.50 -12.82
CA THR A 10 -36.65 -11.90 -11.54
C THR A 10 -35.18 -11.50 -11.61
N ILE A 11 -34.88 -10.23 -11.88
CA ILE A 11 -33.57 -9.65 -11.78
C ILE A 11 -33.23 -9.56 -10.30
N LEU A 12 -32.38 -10.50 -9.82
CA LEU A 12 -31.80 -10.48 -8.50
C LEU A 12 -30.77 -9.36 -8.47
N LEU A 13 -31.17 -8.17 -8.03
CA LEU A 13 -30.24 -7.08 -7.73
C LEU A 13 -29.37 -7.51 -6.56
N MET A 14 -28.16 -7.99 -6.87
CA MET A 14 -27.12 -8.16 -5.89
C MET A 14 -26.72 -6.79 -5.38
N VAL A 15 -27.38 -6.32 -4.33
CA VAL A 15 -26.91 -5.16 -3.57
C VAL A 15 -25.64 -5.63 -2.85
N SER A 16 -24.49 -5.37 -3.48
CA SER A 16 -23.20 -5.49 -2.82
C SER A 16 -23.16 -4.45 -1.71
N CYS A 17 -23.45 -4.86 -0.49
CA CYS A 17 -23.27 -4.03 0.70
C CYS A 17 -21.78 -3.84 0.88
N ASN A 18 -21.19 -2.79 0.32
CA ASN A 18 -19.83 -2.38 0.61
C ASN A 18 -19.76 -1.94 2.07
N LYS A 19 -19.47 -2.90 2.94
CA LYS A 19 -19.29 -2.65 4.37
C LYS A 19 -17.99 -1.89 4.55
N THR A 20 -18.06 -0.60 4.83
CA THR A 20 -16.90 0.18 5.22
C THR A 20 -16.43 -0.26 6.61
N THR A 21 -15.19 -0.68 6.74
CA THR A 21 -14.61 -1.17 7.98
C THR A 21 -13.65 -0.11 8.53
N VAL A 22 -13.84 0.27 9.79
CA VAL A 22 -12.87 1.16 10.49
C VAL A 22 -11.75 0.29 11.03
N VAL A 23 -10.50 0.63 10.73
CA VAL A 23 -9.30 -0.09 11.17
C VAL A 23 -8.26 0.89 11.70
N SER A 24 -7.54 0.49 12.74
CA SER A 24 -6.36 1.24 13.19
C SER A 24 -5.16 0.97 12.27
N VAL A 25 -4.10 1.79 12.40
CA VAL A 25 -2.84 1.59 11.67
C VAL A 25 -2.26 0.20 11.99
N GLU A 26 -2.30 -0.23 13.25
CA GLU A 26 -1.79 -1.52 13.69
C GLU A 26 -2.62 -2.69 13.17
N GLU A 27 -3.94 -2.54 13.17
CA GLU A 27 -4.83 -3.56 12.61
C GLU A 27 -4.63 -3.70 11.11
N PHE A 28 -4.48 -2.59 10.39
CA PHE A 28 -4.18 -2.62 8.96
C PHE A 28 -2.88 -3.38 8.70
N ALA A 29 -1.80 -3.07 9.44
CA ALA A 29 -0.51 -3.73 9.26
C ALA A 29 -0.57 -5.26 9.41
N THR A 30 -1.53 -5.78 10.17
CA THR A 30 -1.67 -7.23 10.42
C THR A 30 -2.75 -7.90 9.58
N LYS A 31 -3.76 -7.15 9.12
CA LYS A 31 -4.96 -7.69 8.46
C LYS A 31 -5.14 -7.22 7.02
N ALA A 32 -4.21 -6.44 6.47
CA ALA A 32 -4.36 -5.83 5.14
C ALA A 32 -4.69 -6.86 4.05
N GLY A 33 -4.12 -8.07 4.14
CA GLY A 33 -4.40 -9.15 3.20
C GLY A 33 -5.87 -9.60 3.19
N ASP A 34 -6.52 -9.60 4.37
CA ASP A 34 -7.94 -9.96 4.50
C ASP A 34 -8.89 -8.83 4.07
N LEU A 35 -8.33 -7.61 3.93
CA LEU A 35 -9.08 -6.41 3.60
C LEU A 35 -8.96 -6.02 2.11
N VAL A 36 -8.19 -6.76 1.32
CA VAL A 36 -8.04 -6.48 -0.11
C VAL A 36 -9.42 -6.37 -0.78
N ASP A 37 -9.57 -5.37 -1.65
CA ASP A 37 -10.82 -5.00 -2.33
C ASP A 37 -11.94 -4.45 -1.43
N GLN A 38 -11.75 -4.35 -0.13
CA GLN A 38 -12.71 -3.75 0.79
C GLN A 38 -12.44 -2.25 0.97
N THR A 39 -13.50 -1.49 1.25
CA THR A 39 -13.39 -0.09 1.66
C THR A 39 -13.14 -0.01 3.15
N VAL A 40 -12.10 0.72 3.52
CA VAL A 40 -11.71 0.95 4.91
C VAL A 40 -11.70 2.44 5.26
N ILE A 41 -11.82 2.73 6.54
CA ILE A 41 -11.50 4.04 7.11
C ILE A 41 -10.30 3.82 8.04
N VAL A 42 -9.21 4.54 7.77
CA VAL A 42 -7.99 4.53 8.60
C VAL A 42 -7.74 5.93 9.13
N GLU A 43 -7.48 6.03 10.44
CA GLU A 43 -7.06 7.28 11.08
C GLU A 43 -5.62 7.16 11.56
N GLY A 44 -4.83 8.20 11.32
CA GLY A 44 -3.43 8.25 11.74
C GLY A 44 -2.78 9.60 11.48
N VAL A 45 -1.62 9.80 12.09
CA VAL A 45 -0.82 11.01 11.88
C VAL A 45 0.00 10.86 10.61
N ALA A 46 -0.02 11.88 9.74
CA ALA A 46 0.81 11.95 8.55
C ALA A 46 2.29 12.01 8.96
N LYS A 47 2.96 10.86 8.99
CA LYS A 47 4.39 10.77 9.30
C LYS A 47 5.24 11.33 8.18
N HIS A 48 4.84 11.07 6.94
CA HIS A 48 5.54 11.51 5.74
C HIS A 48 4.59 11.61 4.56
N ILE A 49 4.81 12.60 3.69
CA ILE A 49 4.20 12.71 2.37
C ILE A 49 5.34 12.73 1.36
N CYS A 50 5.30 11.84 0.37
CA CYS A 50 6.38 11.66 -0.60
C CYS A 50 6.82 12.98 -1.23
N SER A 51 8.10 13.34 -1.08
CA SER A 51 8.64 14.61 -1.54
C SER A 51 8.70 14.72 -3.07
N ASN A 52 8.76 13.60 -3.78
CA ASN A 52 8.83 13.58 -5.23
C ASN A 52 7.45 13.80 -5.86
N SER A 53 6.47 12.98 -5.53
CA SER A 53 5.16 13.01 -6.20
C SER A 53 4.06 13.71 -5.39
N GLY A 54 4.17 13.74 -4.05
CA GLY A 54 3.06 14.12 -3.18
C GLY A 54 1.89 13.11 -3.16
N ARG A 55 1.98 12.02 -3.94
CA ARG A 55 0.88 11.07 -4.13
C ARG A 55 0.90 9.88 -3.17
N LYS A 56 1.93 9.78 -2.32
CA LYS A 56 2.04 8.79 -1.27
C LYS A 56 2.04 9.48 0.10
N LEU A 57 1.13 9.09 0.96
CA LEU A 57 1.02 9.50 2.36
C LEU A 57 1.27 8.28 3.23
N PHE A 58 2.06 8.45 4.30
CA PHE A 58 2.33 7.41 5.29
C PHE A 58 1.72 7.81 6.61
N LEU A 59 0.73 7.04 7.04
CA LEU A 59 0.04 7.23 8.32
C LEU A 59 0.69 6.37 9.40
N SER A 60 0.82 6.92 10.59
CA SER A 60 1.33 6.24 11.79
C SER A 60 0.47 6.53 12.99
N THR A 61 0.58 5.68 14.02
CA THR A 61 0.17 6.01 15.38
C THR A 61 1.39 6.53 16.13
N PRO A 62 1.29 7.65 16.87
CA PRO A 62 2.40 8.17 17.67
C PRO A 62 3.01 7.11 18.59
N GLY A 63 4.34 6.96 18.55
CA GLY A 63 5.06 5.97 19.35
C GLY A 63 5.01 4.53 18.84
N LYS A 64 4.46 4.30 17.63
CA LYS A 64 4.42 3.00 16.96
C LYS A 64 5.27 3.03 15.68
N GLU A 65 5.76 1.85 15.29
CA GLU A 65 6.60 1.70 14.09
C GLU A 65 5.78 1.39 12.83
N GLN A 66 4.57 0.82 13.04
CA GLN A 66 3.69 0.44 11.94
C GLN A 66 3.25 1.66 11.12
N LEU A 67 3.20 1.47 9.81
CA LEU A 67 2.76 2.47 8.86
C LEU A 67 1.68 1.92 7.94
N VAL A 68 0.75 2.79 7.56
CA VAL A 68 -0.18 2.55 6.46
C VAL A 68 0.23 3.44 5.29
N THR A 69 0.49 2.84 4.15
CA THR A 69 0.70 3.57 2.91
C THR A 69 -0.65 3.91 2.30
N VAL A 70 -0.84 5.17 1.95
CA VAL A 70 -2.03 5.68 1.27
C VAL A 70 -1.60 6.30 -0.04
N PHE A 71 -2.23 5.90 -1.14
CA PHE A 71 -2.05 6.52 -2.45
C PHE A 71 -3.24 7.41 -2.76
N THR A 72 -3.01 8.50 -3.47
CA THR A 72 -4.13 9.27 -4.04
C THR A 72 -4.88 8.41 -5.04
N GLY A 73 -6.21 8.38 -4.95
CA GLY A 73 -7.06 7.73 -5.94
C GLY A 73 -7.06 8.48 -7.28
N GLU A 74 -7.73 7.88 -8.25
CA GLU A 74 -7.87 8.46 -9.60
C GLU A 74 -8.52 9.86 -9.54
N GLY A 75 -7.91 10.81 -10.23
CA GLY A 75 -8.39 12.20 -10.29
C GLY A 75 -8.16 13.04 -9.05
N MET A 76 -7.57 12.49 -7.97
CA MET A 76 -7.25 13.26 -6.78
C MET A 76 -5.97 14.08 -6.98
N GLU A 77 -5.96 15.30 -6.40
CA GLU A 77 -4.75 16.11 -6.29
C GLU A 77 -3.75 15.46 -5.32
N PRO A 78 -2.44 15.74 -5.47
CA PRO A 78 -1.44 15.32 -4.50
C PRO A 78 -1.75 15.81 -3.09
N PHE A 79 -1.37 15.04 -2.06
CA PHE A 79 -1.46 15.48 -0.67
C PHE A 79 -0.58 16.72 -0.43
N ASP A 80 -1.08 17.64 0.36
CA ASP A 80 -0.33 18.85 0.74
C ASP A 80 0.77 18.51 1.76
N ARG A 81 2.02 18.67 1.36
CA ARG A 81 3.19 18.35 2.20
C ARG A 81 3.28 19.20 3.47
N THR A 82 2.65 20.37 3.50
CA THR A 82 2.62 21.25 4.67
C THR A 82 1.78 20.67 5.81
N THR A 83 1.01 19.62 5.52
CA THR A 83 0.15 18.93 6.48
C THR A 83 0.82 17.73 7.15
N THR A 84 2.11 17.49 6.90
CA THR A 84 2.89 16.50 7.66
C THR A 84 2.80 16.80 9.15
N GLY A 85 2.53 15.77 9.96
CA GLY A 85 2.27 15.90 11.41
C GLY A 85 0.80 16.11 11.76
N LYS A 86 -0.09 16.37 10.81
CA LYS A 86 -1.54 16.44 11.03
C LYS A 86 -2.16 15.05 11.09
N THR A 87 -3.29 14.93 11.78
CA THR A 87 -4.09 13.70 11.79
C THR A 87 -4.99 13.65 10.56
N TYR A 88 -4.93 12.54 9.85
CA TYR A 88 -5.77 12.23 8.71
C TYR A 88 -6.76 11.14 9.07
N LYS A 89 -7.98 11.28 8.59
CA LYS A 89 -8.96 10.21 8.49
C LYS A 89 -9.17 9.95 7.00
N VAL A 90 -8.74 8.78 6.54
CA VAL A 90 -8.73 8.40 5.13
C VAL A 90 -9.77 7.33 4.89
N THR A 91 -10.62 7.53 3.90
CA THR A 91 -11.51 6.51 3.34
C THR A 91 -10.94 6.04 2.01
N GLY A 92 -10.83 4.74 1.80
CA GLY A 92 -10.30 4.22 0.55
C GLY A 92 -10.38 2.70 0.46
N LYS A 93 -10.03 2.19 -0.72
CA LYS A 93 -10.02 0.77 -1.03
C LYS A 93 -8.64 0.17 -0.74
N VAL A 94 -8.61 -0.99 -0.11
CA VAL A 94 -7.33 -1.69 0.11
C VAL A 94 -6.92 -2.41 -1.17
N ALA A 95 -5.69 -2.20 -1.59
CA ALA A 95 -5.11 -2.83 -2.77
C ALA A 95 -3.70 -3.37 -2.50
N ILE A 96 -3.28 -4.33 -3.31
CA ILE A 96 -1.91 -4.81 -3.32
C ILE A 96 -1.05 -3.81 -4.07
N THR A 97 0.02 -3.35 -3.44
CA THR A 97 1.03 -2.49 -4.08
C THR A 97 1.95 -3.32 -4.97
N VAL A 98 2.53 -4.36 -4.38
CA VAL A 98 3.47 -5.26 -5.05
C VAL A 98 3.56 -6.58 -4.28
N THR A 99 3.76 -7.67 -5.01
CA THR A 99 4.14 -8.96 -4.45
C THR A 99 5.62 -9.20 -4.77
N ILE A 100 6.44 -9.25 -3.74
CA ILE A 100 7.89 -9.42 -3.85
C ILE A 100 8.21 -10.88 -3.59
N ASP A 101 8.51 -11.59 -4.65
CA ASP A 101 8.98 -12.97 -4.66
C ASP A 101 10.36 -13.07 -5.32
N GLU A 102 10.93 -14.26 -5.42
CA GLU A 102 12.24 -14.44 -6.05
C GLU A 102 12.25 -14.08 -7.55
N ALA A 103 11.12 -14.25 -8.25
CA ALA A 103 11.03 -13.89 -9.66
C ALA A 103 11.11 -12.37 -9.82
N TYR A 104 10.36 -11.62 -9.03
CA TYR A 104 10.41 -10.16 -8.97
C TYR A 104 11.81 -9.64 -8.60
N LEU A 105 12.46 -10.27 -7.60
CA LEU A 105 13.79 -9.85 -7.17
C LEU A 105 14.87 -10.15 -8.23
N ASN A 106 14.76 -11.24 -8.96
CA ASN A 106 15.67 -11.57 -10.05
C ASN A 106 15.53 -10.57 -11.21
N GLU A 107 14.32 -10.21 -11.59
CA GLU A 107 14.06 -9.18 -12.60
C GLU A 107 14.63 -7.82 -12.15
N TRP A 108 14.36 -7.42 -10.92
CA TRP A 108 14.89 -6.18 -10.35
C TRP A 108 16.42 -6.17 -10.33
N GLU A 109 17.06 -7.26 -9.91
CA GLU A 109 18.51 -7.39 -9.89
C GLU A 109 19.10 -7.27 -11.30
N GLN A 110 18.47 -7.89 -12.28
CA GLN A 110 18.89 -7.80 -13.67
C GLN A 110 18.82 -6.35 -14.17
N GLU A 111 17.72 -5.65 -13.96
CA GLU A 111 17.57 -4.24 -14.36
C GLU A 111 18.64 -3.35 -13.70
N VAL A 112 18.91 -3.56 -12.41
CA VAL A 112 19.95 -2.79 -11.69
C VAL A 112 21.34 -3.08 -12.24
N ARG A 113 21.64 -4.31 -12.62
CA ARG A 113 22.93 -4.67 -13.24
C ARG A 113 23.11 -4.06 -14.63
N GLU A 114 22.04 -3.95 -15.39
CA GLU A 114 22.08 -3.45 -16.77
C GLU A 114 22.07 -1.92 -16.83
N SER A 115 21.31 -1.24 -16.00
CA SER A 115 21.07 0.22 -16.04
C SER A 115 21.53 0.98 -14.80
N GLY A 116 21.97 0.27 -13.75
CA GLY A 116 22.31 0.86 -12.44
C GLY A 116 21.11 1.14 -11.55
N LEU A 117 19.89 1.09 -12.07
CA LEU A 117 18.65 1.28 -11.32
C LEU A 117 17.47 0.62 -12.03
N LYS A 118 16.45 0.24 -11.26
CA LYS A 118 15.13 -0.11 -11.80
C LYS A 118 14.30 1.16 -11.92
N GLU A 119 13.74 1.43 -13.09
CA GLU A 119 12.86 2.58 -13.30
C GLU A 119 11.61 2.48 -12.40
N GLY A 120 11.19 3.62 -11.89
CA GLY A 120 10.03 3.72 -11.00
C GLY A 120 10.31 3.31 -9.55
N THR A 121 11.48 2.76 -9.25
CA THR A 121 11.87 2.44 -7.87
C THR A 121 12.47 3.67 -7.21
N HIS A 122 11.81 4.16 -6.16
CA HIS A 122 12.27 5.30 -5.39
C HIS A 122 12.72 4.83 -4.00
N ILE A 123 13.95 5.19 -3.64
CA ILE A 123 14.48 4.90 -2.31
C ILE A 123 14.01 6.01 -1.37
N CYS A 124 13.00 5.70 -0.58
CA CYS A 124 12.47 6.58 0.46
C CYS A 124 12.60 5.84 1.80
N GLU A 125 13.27 6.46 2.78
CA GLU A 125 13.45 5.86 4.12
C GLU A 125 12.12 5.45 4.75
N THR A 126 11.07 6.28 4.60
CA THR A 126 9.75 5.96 5.12
C THR A 126 9.10 4.78 4.39
N GLU A 127 9.34 4.62 3.10
CA GLU A 127 8.86 3.47 2.32
C GLU A 127 9.59 2.18 2.73
N GLN A 128 10.90 2.26 2.97
CA GLN A 128 11.68 1.15 3.52
C GLN A 128 11.20 0.75 4.90
N GLN A 129 10.94 1.72 5.77
CA GLN A 129 10.35 1.47 7.09
C GLN A 129 8.97 0.81 6.96
N ALA A 130 8.11 1.27 6.07
CA ALA A 130 6.79 0.66 5.81
C ALA A 130 6.93 -0.80 5.32
N ALA A 131 7.96 -1.08 4.52
CA ALA A 131 8.30 -2.43 4.08
C ALA A 131 8.98 -3.28 5.16
N GLY A 132 9.35 -2.67 6.29
CA GLY A 132 10.12 -3.32 7.37
C GLY A 132 11.52 -3.71 6.93
N ILE A 133 12.17 -2.88 6.12
CA ILE A 133 13.54 -3.08 5.64
C ILE A 133 14.45 -2.06 6.31
N ASP A 134 15.51 -2.55 6.93
CA ASP A 134 16.58 -1.75 7.49
C ASP A 134 17.80 -1.85 6.56
N LEU A 135 18.08 -0.78 5.85
CA LEU A 135 19.26 -0.70 5.02
C LEU A 135 20.43 -0.19 5.86
N LYS A 136 21.45 -1.01 5.98
CA LYS A 136 22.71 -0.58 6.56
C LYS A 136 23.42 0.33 5.56
N GLU A 137 23.93 1.44 6.05
CA GLU A 137 24.73 2.37 5.24
C GLU A 137 25.99 1.67 4.75
N ASN A 138 25.99 1.24 3.49
CA ASN A 138 27.17 0.76 2.79
C ASN A 138 27.34 1.58 1.52
N LEU A 139 28.24 2.55 1.57
CA LEU A 139 28.48 3.50 0.50
C LEU A 139 29.08 2.87 -0.77
N ASP A 140 29.62 1.66 -0.65
CA ASP A 140 30.28 0.95 -1.76
C ASP A 140 29.33 0.07 -2.58
N GLU A 141 28.10 -0.15 -2.10
CA GLU A 141 27.10 -1.00 -2.76
C GLU A 141 25.89 -0.18 -3.25
N ASN A 142 25.42 -0.49 -4.45
CA ASN A 142 24.21 0.12 -5.00
C ASN A 142 23.04 -0.05 -4.01
N PRO A 143 22.36 1.04 -3.61
CA PRO A 143 21.27 0.96 -2.62
C PRO A 143 20.14 0.01 -3.01
N GLN A 144 19.83 -0.14 -4.31
CA GLN A 144 18.81 -1.09 -4.76
C GLN A 144 19.28 -2.55 -4.63
N MET A 145 20.58 -2.82 -4.81
CA MET A 145 21.14 -4.15 -4.53
C MET A 145 21.05 -4.50 -3.05
N GLN A 146 21.28 -3.54 -2.16
CA GLN A 146 21.07 -3.74 -0.73
C GLN A 146 19.61 -4.05 -0.40
N GLN A 147 18.65 -3.36 -1.02
CA GLN A 147 17.22 -3.65 -0.85
C GLN A 147 16.88 -5.07 -1.32
N ILE A 148 17.33 -5.47 -2.50
CA ILE A 148 17.11 -6.82 -3.05
C ILE A 148 17.61 -7.88 -2.06
N LYS A 149 18.82 -7.69 -1.52
CA LYS A 149 19.41 -8.59 -0.53
C LYS A 149 18.58 -8.65 0.76
N ALA A 150 18.16 -7.50 1.28
CA ALA A 150 17.32 -7.43 2.47
C ALA A 150 15.94 -8.11 2.26
N TYR A 151 15.35 -7.98 1.09
CA TYR A 151 14.11 -8.69 0.76
C TYR A 151 14.32 -10.20 0.67
N ARG A 152 15.40 -10.69 0.07
CA ARG A 152 15.72 -12.12 0.04
C ARG A 152 15.90 -12.69 1.45
N GLU A 153 16.62 -11.97 2.32
CA GLU A 153 16.77 -12.36 3.73
C GLU A 153 15.42 -12.44 4.43
N LYS A 154 14.54 -11.47 4.21
CA LYS A 154 13.20 -11.43 4.80
C LYS A 154 12.30 -12.57 4.27
N ILE A 155 12.36 -12.88 2.98
CA ILE A 155 11.66 -14.02 2.38
C ILE A 155 12.16 -15.33 3.00
N ALA A 156 13.48 -15.50 3.15
CA ALA A 156 14.06 -16.67 3.78
C ALA A 156 13.59 -16.83 5.25
N GLN A 157 13.60 -15.74 6.03
CA GLN A 157 13.11 -15.72 7.41
C GLN A 157 11.61 -16.02 7.50
N ASN A 158 10.82 -15.66 6.46
CA ASN A 158 9.39 -15.93 6.37
C ASN A 158 9.08 -17.33 5.77
N GLY A 159 10.04 -18.24 5.77
CA GLY A 159 9.87 -19.60 5.26
C GLY A 159 9.67 -19.70 3.75
N GLY A 160 10.27 -18.78 2.99
CA GLY A 160 10.20 -18.73 1.52
C GLY A 160 8.90 -18.11 0.98
N LYS A 161 8.03 -17.58 1.84
CA LYS A 161 6.79 -16.94 1.41
C LYS A 161 7.06 -15.53 0.85
N PRO A 162 6.37 -15.14 -0.23
CA PRO A 162 6.46 -13.79 -0.76
C PRO A 162 6.11 -12.72 0.27
N ILE A 163 6.66 -11.54 0.10
CA ILE A 163 6.29 -10.34 0.86
C ILE A 163 5.27 -9.59 0.03
N VAL A 164 4.06 -9.41 0.58
CA VAL A 164 3.02 -8.64 -0.07
C VAL A 164 2.91 -7.28 0.62
N GLN A 165 3.05 -6.22 -0.15
CA GLN A 165 2.83 -4.86 0.33
C GLN A 165 1.44 -4.40 -0.07
N TYR A 166 0.79 -3.68 0.84
CA TYR A 166 -0.57 -3.18 0.67
C TYR A 166 -0.61 -1.67 0.83
N HIS A 167 -1.60 -1.05 0.21
CA HIS A 167 -1.91 0.35 0.40
C HIS A 167 -3.42 0.57 0.46
N VAL A 168 -3.80 1.77 0.91
CA VAL A 168 -5.16 2.28 0.75
C VAL A 168 -5.17 3.22 -0.44
N GLU A 169 -5.95 2.89 -1.48
CA GLU A 169 -6.26 3.80 -2.58
C GLU A 169 -7.32 4.78 -2.07
N CYS A 170 -6.92 6.01 -1.78
CA CYS A 170 -7.74 7.02 -1.16
C CYS A 170 -8.85 7.48 -2.10
N SER A 171 -10.09 7.43 -1.66
CA SER A 171 -11.24 8.06 -2.34
C SER A 171 -11.63 9.39 -1.71
N GLU A 172 -11.38 9.54 -0.41
CA GLU A 172 -11.71 10.74 0.37
C GLU A 172 -10.84 10.82 1.61
N TYR A 173 -10.49 12.02 2.07
CA TYR A 173 -9.85 12.22 3.34
C TYR A 173 -10.29 13.50 4.03
N GLU A 174 -10.16 13.52 5.35
CA GLU A 174 -10.38 14.66 6.22
C GLU A 174 -9.14 14.87 7.09
N ILE A 175 -8.71 16.12 7.26
CA ILE A 175 -7.66 16.48 8.22
C ILE A 175 -8.34 16.91 9.52
N ILE A 176 -8.09 16.13 10.58
CA ILE A 176 -8.62 16.36 11.91
C ILE A 176 -7.57 17.14 12.71
N ASN A 177 -8.00 18.21 13.38
CA ASN A 177 -7.11 19.02 14.21
C ASN A 177 -7.14 18.56 15.67
#